data_eed8bfbe5acea0a171816a57b33af4b5
#
_entry.id   eed8bfbe5acea0a171816a57b33af4b5
#
_cell.length_a   1.000
_cell.length_b   1.000
_cell.length_c   1.000
_cell.angle_alpha   90.00
_cell.angle_beta   90.00
_cell.angle_gamma   90.00
#
_symmetry.space_group_name_H-M   'P 1'
#
loop_
_entity.id
_entity.type
_entity.pdbx_description
1 polymer ?
#
loop_
_entity_poly.entity_id
_entity_poly.type
_entity_poly.pdbx_seq_one_letter_code
_entity_poly.pdbx_strand_id
1 'polypeptide(L)'
;CRRACEKLMEDRRAGKQLKDMKGIVYYGEYLAKTDPLGANVPNPVSHVAYGYATQMCVLNPKDGKLELMVAAHDVGKAVNPLSCEGQIEGGVVMSMGFALREQYPIDENCKPIQKYGSLGLFRAHEVPKIKAIVVDKPGLNVACGAIGIGEITSIPTAPAIADAYFRYDGIRRYNLPLADTPYERKG
;
A
#
# COMPACT_ATOMS: atom_id res chain seq x y z
N CYS A 1 -2.38 16.45 -14.22
CA CYS A 1 -2.37 17.88 -13.82
C CYS A 1 -1.21 18.66 -14.45
N ARG A 2 0.08 18.31 -14.22
CA ARG A 2 1.22 19.12 -14.68
C ARG A 2 1.14 19.56 -16.15
N ARG A 3 0.94 18.64 -17.09
CA ARG A 3 0.82 18.95 -18.52
C ARG A 3 -0.34 19.90 -18.87
N ALA A 4 -1.45 19.82 -18.14
CA ALA A 4 -2.56 20.75 -18.31
C ALA A 4 -2.19 22.14 -17.79
N CYS A 5 -1.51 22.22 -16.63
CA CYS A 5 -1.02 23.48 -16.10
C CYS A 5 0.05 24.12 -17.00
N GLU A 6 0.93 23.34 -17.63
CA GLU A 6 1.92 23.84 -18.58
C GLU A 6 1.25 24.55 -19.76
N LYS A 7 0.21 23.95 -20.35
CA LYS A 7 -0.58 24.57 -21.43
C LYS A 7 -1.28 25.86 -20.98
N LEU A 8 -1.85 25.88 -19.78
CA LEU A 8 -2.42 27.10 -19.21
C LEU A 8 -1.36 28.20 -19.05
N MET A 9 -0.17 27.82 -18.58
CA MET A 9 0.94 28.76 -18.40
C MET A 9 1.50 29.27 -19.73
N GLU A 10 1.46 28.47 -20.80
CA GLU A 10 1.80 28.93 -22.16
C GLU A 10 0.86 30.06 -22.61
N ASP A 11 -0.47 29.89 -22.44
CA ASP A 11 -1.45 30.93 -22.74
C ASP A 11 -1.24 32.18 -21.87
N ARG A 12 -0.92 32.04 -20.61
CA ARG A 12 -0.57 33.16 -19.73
C ARG A 12 0.69 33.89 -20.19
N ARG A 13 1.72 33.20 -20.62
CA ARG A 13 2.97 33.78 -21.15
C ARG A 13 2.74 34.47 -22.50
N ALA A 14 1.78 33.99 -23.29
CA ALA A 14 1.34 34.63 -24.52
C ALA A 14 0.49 35.91 -24.30
N GLY A 15 0.28 36.32 -23.03
CA GLY A 15 -0.40 37.56 -22.67
C GLY A 15 -1.91 37.43 -22.41
N LYS A 16 -2.50 36.22 -22.51
CA LYS A 16 -3.91 36.00 -22.17
C LYS A 16 -4.19 36.29 -20.70
N GLN A 17 -5.23 37.04 -20.41
CA GLN A 17 -5.70 37.28 -19.06
C GLN A 17 -6.61 36.12 -18.61
N LEU A 18 -6.80 35.93 -17.30
CA LEU A 18 -7.67 34.86 -16.77
C LEU A 18 -9.11 34.98 -17.33
N LYS A 19 -9.61 36.16 -17.52
CA LYS A 19 -10.94 36.41 -18.14
C LYS A 19 -11.07 35.84 -19.56
N ASP A 20 -9.98 35.90 -20.33
CA ASP A 20 -9.92 35.42 -21.71
C ASP A 20 -9.81 33.90 -21.80
N MET A 21 -9.46 33.24 -20.67
CA MET A 21 -9.33 31.81 -20.56
C MET A 21 -10.56 31.13 -19.93
N LYS A 22 -11.59 31.93 -19.58
CA LYS A 22 -12.84 31.42 -19.02
C LYS A 22 -13.52 30.44 -20.00
N GLY A 23 -13.80 29.22 -19.53
CA GLY A 23 -14.42 28.15 -20.34
C GLY A 23 -13.44 27.32 -21.17
N ILE A 24 -12.15 27.65 -21.19
CA ILE A 24 -11.13 26.78 -21.83
C ILE A 24 -10.83 25.62 -20.93
N VAL A 25 -10.91 24.40 -21.47
CA VAL A 25 -10.50 23.16 -20.78
C VAL A 25 -9.07 22.82 -21.18
N TYR A 26 -8.17 22.86 -20.22
CA TYR A 26 -6.78 22.44 -20.41
C TYR A 26 -6.62 20.95 -20.08
N TYR A 27 -6.32 20.18 -21.09
CA TYR A 27 -6.17 18.72 -20.94
C TYR A 27 -4.70 18.30 -20.97
N GLY A 28 -4.34 17.40 -20.08
CA GLY A 28 -3.02 16.79 -20.04
C GLY A 28 -3.10 15.32 -19.68
N GLU A 29 -2.48 14.49 -20.50
CA GLU A 29 -2.43 13.03 -20.35
C GLU A 29 -1.00 12.54 -20.23
N TYR A 30 -0.78 11.51 -19.45
CA TYR A 30 0.45 10.74 -19.41
C TYR A 30 0.13 9.27 -19.68
N LEU A 31 0.69 8.75 -20.75
CA LEU A 31 0.64 7.34 -21.08
C LEU A 31 2.04 6.74 -20.87
N ALA A 32 2.12 5.73 -20.00
CA ALA A 32 3.36 4.99 -19.80
C ALA A 32 3.66 4.14 -21.04
N LYS A 33 4.93 4.09 -21.45
CA LYS A 33 5.39 3.17 -22.49
C LYS A 33 5.96 1.94 -21.77
N THR A 34 5.29 0.83 -21.95
CA THR A 34 5.71 -0.47 -21.40
C THR A 34 5.64 -1.53 -22.49
N ASP A 35 6.41 -2.58 -22.34
CA ASP A 35 6.38 -3.74 -23.24
C ASP A 35 5.29 -4.70 -22.76
N PRO A 36 4.58 -5.40 -23.68
CA PRO A 36 3.60 -6.40 -23.30
C PRO A 36 4.28 -7.59 -22.60
N LEU A 37 3.51 -8.31 -21.80
CA LEU A 37 3.97 -9.53 -21.15
C LEU A 37 4.43 -10.53 -22.22
N GLY A 38 5.64 -11.08 -22.08
CA GLY A 38 6.23 -12.00 -23.04
C GLY A 38 6.84 -11.33 -24.28
N ALA A 39 7.01 -10.01 -24.28
CA ALA A 39 7.70 -9.31 -25.38
C ALA A 39 9.09 -9.88 -25.63
N ASN A 40 9.38 -10.22 -26.89
CA ASN A 40 10.69 -10.70 -27.30
C ASN A 40 11.64 -9.52 -27.62
N VAL A 41 12.00 -8.78 -26.56
CA VAL A 41 12.93 -7.65 -26.63
C VAL A 41 14.04 -7.82 -25.61
N PRO A 42 15.26 -7.28 -25.85
CA PRO A 42 16.44 -7.54 -24.98
C PRO A 42 16.28 -7.15 -23.52
N ASN A 43 15.52 -6.15 -23.18
CA ASN A 43 15.28 -5.68 -21.81
C ASN A 43 13.85 -5.17 -21.70
N PRO A 44 12.85 -6.06 -21.54
CA PRO A 44 11.46 -5.64 -21.51
C PRO A 44 11.17 -4.76 -20.30
N VAL A 45 10.51 -3.63 -20.53
CA VAL A 45 10.07 -2.69 -19.49
C VAL A 45 8.59 -2.95 -19.20
N SER A 46 8.29 -3.73 -18.18
CA SER A 46 6.91 -4.04 -17.79
C SER A 46 6.27 -2.94 -16.94
N HIS A 47 7.07 -2.19 -16.18
CA HIS A 47 6.61 -1.13 -15.26
C HIS A 47 7.50 0.10 -15.34
N VAL A 48 6.94 1.27 -15.10
CA VAL A 48 7.68 2.54 -15.11
C VAL A 48 8.37 2.84 -13.77
N ALA A 49 7.95 2.19 -12.70
CA ALA A 49 8.51 2.34 -11.36
C ALA A 49 8.32 1.06 -10.55
N TYR A 50 9.26 0.79 -9.66
CA TYR A 50 9.19 -0.25 -8.64
C TYR A 50 9.30 0.41 -7.27
N GLY A 51 8.46 -0.02 -6.32
CA GLY A 51 8.56 0.39 -4.94
C GLY A 51 9.26 -0.70 -4.11
N TYR A 52 9.95 -0.26 -3.05
CA TYR A 52 10.61 -1.14 -2.09
C TYR A 52 10.07 -0.88 -0.70
N ALA A 53 9.90 -1.94 0.06
CA ALA A 53 9.39 -1.84 1.42
C ALA A 53 10.00 -2.90 2.32
N THR A 54 10.17 -2.58 3.59
CA THR A 54 10.50 -3.53 4.64
C THR A 54 9.66 -3.24 5.87
N GLN A 55 9.22 -4.31 6.54
CA GLN A 55 8.43 -4.18 7.75
C GLN A 55 8.97 -5.12 8.84
N MET A 56 8.77 -4.73 10.07
CA MET A 56 9.12 -5.51 11.26
C MET A 56 7.92 -5.54 12.20
N CYS A 57 7.64 -6.71 12.74
CA CYS A 57 6.63 -6.93 13.76
C CYS A 57 7.30 -7.25 15.10
N VAL A 58 6.84 -6.60 16.16
CA VAL A 58 7.25 -6.88 17.54
C VAL A 58 6.04 -7.45 18.28
N LEU A 59 6.22 -8.63 18.85
CA LEU A 59 5.22 -9.29 19.69
C LEU A 59 5.54 -9.05 21.17
N ASN A 60 4.50 -8.89 21.96
CA ASN A 60 4.61 -8.90 23.41
C ASN A 60 5.01 -10.31 23.87
N PRO A 61 6.13 -10.47 24.60
CA PRO A 61 6.63 -11.80 25.00
C PRO A 61 5.73 -12.52 26.00
N LYS A 62 4.80 -11.84 26.65
CA LYS A 62 3.93 -12.43 27.67
C LYS A 62 2.69 -13.09 27.08
N ASP A 63 2.11 -12.50 26.04
CA ASP A 63 0.81 -12.93 25.51
C ASP A 63 0.80 -13.11 23.98
N GLY A 64 1.92 -12.88 23.30
CA GLY A 64 2.05 -13.03 21.85
C GLY A 64 1.25 -12.02 21.02
N LYS A 65 0.70 -10.97 21.63
CA LYS A 65 -0.02 -9.93 20.89
C LYS A 65 0.94 -8.96 20.19
N LEU A 66 0.49 -8.38 19.09
CA LEU A 66 1.23 -7.35 18.39
C LEU A 66 1.37 -6.10 19.27
N GLU A 67 2.60 -5.67 19.50
CA GLU A 67 2.92 -4.47 20.27
C GLU A 67 3.30 -3.30 19.38
N LEU A 68 4.08 -3.57 18.32
CA LEU A 68 4.58 -2.56 17.40
C LEU A 68 4.74 -3.14 16.00
N MET A 69 4.31 -2.37 15.01
CA MET A 69 4.67 -2.54 13.61
C MET A 69 5.57 -1.38 13.17
N VAL A 70 6.72 -1.69 12.59
CA VAL A 70 7.58 -0.69 11.94
C VAL A 70 7.52 -0.95 10.44
N ALA A 71 7.15 0.07 9.66
CA ALA A 71 6.91 -0.05 8.23
C ALA A 71 7.66 1.04 7.47
N ALA A 72 8.75 0.67 6.80
CA ALA A 72 9.55 1.56 5.97
C ALA A 72 9.24 1.33 4.50
N HIS A 73 8.84 2.39 3.79
CA HIS A 73 8.43 2.34 2.39
C HIS A 73 9.12 3.40 1.56
N ASP A 74 9.70 2.98 0.45
CA ASP A 74 10.19 3.88 -0.60
C ASP A 74 8.99 4.48 -1.34
N VAL A 75 8.89 5.79 -1.29
CA VAL A 75 7.82 6.56 -1.96
C VAL A 75 8.38 7.40 -3.11
N GLY A 76 9.67 7.21 -3.46
CA GLY A 76 10.37 8.11 -4.35
C GLY A 76 10.37 9.52 -3.75
N LYS A 77 9.80 10.49 -4.45
CA LYS A 77 9.56 11.84 -3.93
C LYS A 77 8.23 11.88 -3.17
N ALA A 78 8.25 12.10 -1.88
CA ALA A 78 7.04 12.29 -1.09
C ALA A 78 6.34 13.58 -1.50
N VAL A 79 5.18 13.44 -2.18
CA VAL A 79 4.36 14.61 -2.58
C VAL A 79 3.63 15.21 -1.39
N ASN A 80 3.14 14.35 -0.50
CA ASN A 80 2.53 14.72 0.77
C ASN A 80 2.95 13.68 1.83
N PRO A 81 3.94 13.99 2.68
CA PRO A 81 4.45 13.05 3.69
C PRO A 81 3.36 12.52 4.63
N LEU A 82 2.46 13.37 5.11
CA LEU A 82 1.38 12.96 6.01
C LEU A 82 0.42 11.97 5.33
N SER A 83 0.10 12.19 4.06
CA SER A 83 -0.72 11.24 3.29
C SER A 83 0.02 9.94 3.03
N CYS A 84 1.35 9.98 2.85
CA CYS A 84 2.18 8.78 2.72
C CYS A 84 2.15 7.95 4.00
N GLU A 85 2.31 8.58 5.16
CA GLU A 85 2.19 7.90 6.46
C GLU A 85 0.82 7.24 6.63
N GLY A 86 -0.27 7.95 6.34
CA GLY A 86 -1.62 7.41 6.43
C GLY A 86 -1.86 6.22 5.48
N GLN A 87 -1.27 6.22 4.27
CA GLN A 87 -1.33 5.08 3.36
C GLN A 87 -0.55 3.88 3.92
N ILE A 88 0.63 4.10 4.49
CA ILE A 88 1.43 3.04 5.13
C ILE A 88 0.66 2.42 6.30
N GLU A 89 0.15 3.23 7.20
CA GLU A 89 -0.64 2.77 8.35
C GLU A 89 -1.88 1.97 7.92
N GLY A 90 -2.63 2.48 6.95
CA GLY A 90 -3.82 1.82 6.42
C GLY A 90 -3.51 0.48 5.77
N GLY A 91 -2.44 0.39 4.97
CA GLY A 91 -2.01 -0.87 4.35
C GLY A 91 -1.53 -1.91 5.37
N VAL A 92 -0.80 -1.47 6.40
CA VAL A 92 -0.40 -2.33 7.52
C VAL A 92 -1.64 -2.92 8.22
N VAL A 93 -2.61 -2.09 8.59
CA VAL A 93 -3.84 -2.55 9.27
C VAL A 93 -4.62 -3.53 8.41
N MET A 94 -4.76 -3.26 7.11
CA MET A 94 -5.43 -4.16 6.17
C MET A 94 -4.76 -5.54 6.16
N SER A 95 -3.45 -5.59 5.99
CA SER A 95 -2.73 -6.86 5.89
C SER A 95 -2.56 -7.57 7.24
N MET A 96 -2.60 -6.85 8.36
CA MET A 96 -2.75 -7.47 9.69
C MET A 96 -4.04 -8.30 9.77
N GLY A 97 -5.13 -7.76 9.22
CA GLY A 97 -6.39 -8.49 9.14
C GLY A 97 -6.24 -9.81 8.40
N PHE A 98 -5.69 -9.77 7.20
CA PHE A 98 -5.43 -10.97 6.40
C PHE A 98 -4.49 -11.97 7.10
N ALA A 99 -3.47 -11.45 7.79
CA ALA A 99 -2.51 -12.30 8.47
C ALA A 99 -3.11 -13.05 9.67
N LEU A 100 -4.05 -12.46 10.39
CA LEU A 100 -4.38 -12.90 11.74
C LEU A 100 -5.81 -13.38 11.93
N ARG A 101 -6.80 -12.86 11.20
CA ARG A 101 -8.19 -13.17 11.52
C ARG A 101 -9.25 -12.95 10.45
N GLU A 102 -8.93 -12.27 9.36
CA GLU A 102 -9.92 -12.03 8.32
C GLU A 102 -10.14 -13.28 7.47
N GLN A 103 -11.38 -13.66 7.34
CA GLN A 103 -11.83 -14.72 6.46
C GLN A 103 -13.06 -14.27 5.71
N TYR A 104 -13.15 -14.68 4.45
CA TYR A 104 -14.31 -14.44 3.61
C TYR A 104 -14.87 -15.79 3.16
N PRO A 105 -15.58 -16.51 4.05
CA PRO A 105 -16.11 -17.83 3.72
C PRO A 105 -17.27 -17.70 2.72
N ILE A 106 -17.27 -18.58 1.75
CA ILE A 106 -18.31 -18.71 0.74
C ILE A 106 -18.89 -20.13 0.78
N ASP A 107 -20.17 -20.27 0.42
CA ASP A 107 -20.83 -21.57 0.27
C ASP A 107 -20.46 -22.24 -1.09
N GLU A 108 -21.02 -23.42 -1.33
CA GLU A 108 -20.85 -24.19 -2.55
C GLU A 108 -21.33 -23.45 -3.84
N ASN A 109 -22.18 -22.44 -3.67
CA ASN A 109 -22.72 -21.61 -4.74
C ASN A 109 -21.95 -20.27 -4.88
N CYS A 110 -20.76 -20.14 -4.26
CA CYS A 110 -19.93 -18.93 -4.22
C CYS A 110 -20.63 -17.73 -3.55
N LYS A 111 -21.61 -17.94 -2.66
CA LYS A 111 -22.25 -16.86 -1.93
C LYS A 111 -21.58 -16.64 -0.56
N PRO A 112 -21.38 -15.39 -0.13
CA PRO A 112 -20.83 -15.09 1.18
C PRO A 112 -21.70 -15.67 2.30
N ILE A 113 -21.08 -16.40 3.22
CA ILE A 113 -21.77 -16.99 4.38
C ILE A 113 -21.84 -15.97 5.54
N GLN A 114 -20.88 -15.05 5.60
CA GLN A 114 -20.79 -14.06 6.68
C GLN A 114 -21.09 -12.65 6.20
N LYS A 115 -21.61 -11.82 7.11
CA LYS A 115 -21.80 -10.39 6.87
C LYS A 115 -20.48 -9.66 7.08
N TYR A 116 -20.31 -8.49 6.44
CA TYR A 116 -19.11 -7.66 6.51
C TYR A 116 -18.62 -7.42 7.96
N GLY A 117 -19.49 -7.09 8.88
CA GLY A 117 -19.14 -6.84 10.29
C GLY A 117 -18.63 -8.06 11.06
N SER A 118 -18.75 -9.28 10.50
CA SER A 118 -18.26 -10.51 11.12
C SER A 118 -17.03 -11.12 10.42
N LEU A 119 -16.45 -10.45 9.44
CA LEU A 119 -15.29 -10.94 8.70
C LEU A 119 -13.98 -10.97 9.50
N GLY A 120 -13.91 -10.27 10.62
CA GLY A 120 -12.71 -10.23 11.47
C GLY A 120 -11.85 -8.98 11.30
N LEU A 121 -12.35 -7.93 10.68
CA LEU A 121 -11.65 -6.66 10.53
C LEU A 121 -11.18 -6.10 11.88
N PHE A 122 -9.95 -5.59 11.90
CA PHE A 122 -9.44 -4.88 13.07
C PHE A 122 -10.19 -3.57 13.30
N ARG A 123 -10.53 -3.31 14.54
CA ARG A 123 -11.11 -2.02 14.96
C ARG A 123 -9.98 -1.10 15.45
N ALA A 124 -10.18 0.20 15.40
CA ALA A 124 -9.16 1.19 15.73
C ALA A 124 -8.48 0.97 17.09
N HIS A 125 -9.24 0.55 18.11
CA HIS A 125 -8.71 0.29 19.46
C HIS A 125 -7.92 -1.03 19.59
N GLU A 126 -7.96 -1.89 18.59
CA GLU A 126 -7.25 -3.18 18.55
C GLU A 126 -5.92 -3.08 17.78
N VAL A 127 -5.71 -1.98 17.06
CA VAL A 127 -4.51 -1.77 16.26
C VAL A 127 -3.32 -1.46 17.18
N PRO A 128 -2.19 -2.17 17.04
CA PRO A 128 -0.97 -1.87 17.78
C PRO A 128 -0.39 -0.52 17.33
N LYS A 129 0.63 -0.05 18.04
CA LYS A 129 1.39 1.09 17.56
C LYS A 129 2.00 0.80 16.19
N ILE A 130 1.82 1.71 15.25
CA ILE A 130 2.45 1.64 13.92
C ILE A 130 3.45 2.80 13.83
N LYS A 131 4.68 2.50 13.44
CA LYS A 131 5.72 3.47 13.13
C LYS A 131 5.94 3.44 11.61
N ALA A 132 5.30 4.34 10.90
CA ALA A 132 5.56 4.57 9.49
C ALA A 132 6.91 5.30 9.31
N ILE A 133 7.68 4.87 8.32
CA ILE A 133 8.93 5.49 7.89
C ILE A 133 8.82 5.73 6.39
N VAL A 134 8.68 6.98 6.02
CA VAL A 134 8.66 7.42 4.63
C VAL A 134 10.10 7.54 4.15
N VAL A 135 10.49 6.69 3.20
CA VAL A 135 11.80 6.77 2.56
C VAL A 135 11.65 7.62 1.30
N ASP A 136 12.06 8.89 1.41
CA ASP A 136 12.06 9.85 0.30
C ASP A 136 13.38 9.71 -0.47
N LYS A 137 13.35 8.95 -1.57
CA LYS A 137 14.52 8.72 -2.42
C LYS A 137 14.17 9.04 -3.88
N PRO A 138 14.23 10.32 -4.27
CA PRO A 138 13.93 10.72 -5.65
C PRO A 138 14.94 10.09 -6.62
N GLY A 139 14.48 9.71 -7.79
CA GLY A 139 15.33 9.07 -8.80
C GLY A 139 14.61 8.81 -10.11
N LEU A 140 13.29 8.94 -10.13
CA LEU A 140 12.49 8.73 -11.34
C LEU A 140 12.30 10.02 -12.12
N ASN A 141 12.34 9.90 -13.46
CA ASN A 141 12.06 11.01 -14.37
C ASN A 141 10.56 11.20 -14.65
N VAL A 142 9.70 10.39 -14.04
CA VAL A 142 8.23 10.42 -14.18
C VAL A 142 7.58 10.84 -12.87
N ALA A 143 6.34 11.32 -12.92
CA ALA A 143 5.54 11.72 -11.76
C ALA A 143 6.27 12.66 -10.78
N CYS A 144 7.19 13.51 -11.27
CA CYS A 144 8.05 14.36 -10.45
C CYS A 144 8.91 13.58 -9.44
N GLY A 145 9.23 12.33 -9.73
CA GLY A 145 10.00 11.43 -8.87
C GLY A 145 9.18 10.61 -7.89
N ALA A 146 7.86 10.79 -7.82
CA ALA A 146 7.01 10.04 -6.92
C ALA A 146 6.78 8.59 -7.39
N ILE A 147 6.68 7.66 -6.45
CA ILE A 147 6.29 6.26 -6.65
C ILE A 147 4.90 6.05 -6.03
N GLY A 148 4.10 5.16 -6.61
CA GLY A 148 2.81 4.78 -6.05
C GLY A 148 2.98 4.00 -4.73
N ILE A 149 2.18 4.34 -3.73
CA ILE A 149 2.23 3.72 -2.40
C ILE A 149 0.86 3.18 -1.95
N GLY A 150 -0.03 2.85 -2.86
CA GLY A 150 -1.33 2.26 -2.51
C GLY A 150 -1.17 0.86 -1.94
N GLU A 151 -1.11 -0.15 -2.78
CA GLU A 151 -1.14 -1.56 -2.36
C GLU A 151 0.19 -2.07 -1.79
N ILE A 152 1.32 -1.51 -2.20
CA ILE A 152 2.64 -1.93 -1.71
C ILE A 152 2.75 -1.86 -0.18
N THR A 153 1.99 -0.99 0.44
CA THR A 153 2.02 -0.78 1.90
C THR A 153 1.51 -1.99 2.68
N SER A 154 0.70 -2.84 2.07
CA SER A 154 0.16 -4.06 2.68
C SER A 154 1.03 -5.31 2.44
N ILE A 155 1.89 -5.32 1.42
CA ILE A 155 2.59 -6.54 0.98
C ILE A 155 3.51 -7.15 2.06
N PRO A 156 4.41 -6.41 2.74
CA PRO A 156 5.36 -7.00 3.68
C PRO A 156 4.76 -7.34 5.05
N THR A 157 3.55 -6.91 5.36
CA THR A 157 2.96 -7.03 6.71
C THR A 157 2.73 -8.48 7.12
N ALA A 158 2.02 -9.26 6.30
CA ALA A 158 1.72 -10.65 6.63
C ALA A 158 2.99 -11.51 6.80
N PRO A 159 4.00 -11.46 5.92
CA PRO A 159 5.24 -12.17 6.14
C PRO A 159 6.03 -11.68 7.36
N ALA A 160 6.01 -10.37 7.68
CA ALA A 160 6.66 -9.86 8.89
C ALA A 160 6.00 -10.40 10.17
N ILE A 161 4.67 -10.50 10.20
CA ILE A 161 3.92 -11.09 11.30
C ILE A 161 4.20 -12.59 11.40
N ALA A 162 4.21 -13.31 10.29
CA ALA A 162 4.49 -14.75 10.27
C ALA A 162 5.91 -15.06 10.77
N ASP A 163 6.92 -14.26 10.39
CA ASP A 163 8.29 -14.42 10.89
C ASP A 163 8.40 -14.08 12.38
N ALA A 164 7.67 -13.07 12.86
CA ALA A 164 7.63 -12.72 14.28
C ALA A 164 7.07 -13.88 15.12
N TYR A 165 5.97 -14.52 14.70
CA TYR A 165 5.44 -15.70 15.39
C TYR A 165 6.39 -16.90 15.31
N PHE A 166 7.02 -17.13 14.16
CA PHE A 166 8.04 -18.19 14.07
C PHE A 166 9.20 -17.99 15.05
N ARG A 167 9.64 -16.75 15.25
CA ARG A 167 10.67 -16.43 16.25
C ARG A 167 10.18 -16.56 17.69
N TYR A 168 8.87 -16.34 17.90
CA TYR A 168 8.24 -16.41 19.21
C TYR A 168 8.05 -17.86 19.71
N ASP A 169 7.58 -18.77 18.84
CA ASP A 169 7.20 -20.14 19.22
C ASP A 169 7.90 -21.26 18.43
N GLY A 170 8.68 -20.92 17.41
CA GLY A 170 9.38 -21.89 16.56
C GLY A 170 8.50 -22.60 15.53
N ILE A 171 7.22 -22.24 15.42
CA ILE A 171 6.25 -22.92 14.55
C ILE A 171 6.12 -22.19 13.22
N ARG A 172 6.46 -22.85 12.11
CA ARG A 172 6.19 -22.33 10.75
C ARG A 172 4.73 -22.51 10.38
N ARG A 173 4.10 -21.42 10.00
CA ARG A 173 2.71 -21.37 9.52
C ARG A 173 2.70 -21.03 8.04
N TYR A 174 1.93 -21.78 7.25
CA TYR A 174 1.91 -21.67 5.78
C TYR A 174 0.57 -21.20 5.23
N ASN A 175 -0.42 -21.02 6.09
CA ASN A 175 -1.76 -20.59 5.71
C ASN A 175 -2.12 -19.28 6.42
N LEU A 176 -2.99 -18.50 5.80
CA LEU A 176 -3.58 -17.30 6.39
C LEU A 176 -5.09 -17.51 6.55
N PRO A 177 -5.67 -16.98 7.62
CA PRO A 177 -5.03 -16.38 8.78
C PRO A 177 -4.13 -17.38 9.53
N LEU A 178 -3.10 -16.87 10.22
CA LEU A 178 -2.17 -17.70 11.00
C LEU A 178 -2.91 -18.37 12.15
N ALA A 179 -2.85 -19.69 12.21
CA ALA A 179 -3.42 -20.49 13.31
C ALA A 179 -2.60 -20.36 14.60
N ASP A 180 -3.20 -20.76 15.72
CA ASP A 180 -2.58 -20.77 17.05
C ASP A 180 -1.98 -19.41 17.45
N THR A 181 -2.69 -18.34 17.17
CA THR A 181 -2.34 -16.97 17.58
C THR A 181 -3.37 -16.43 18.57
N PRO A 182 -3.03 -15.40 19.37
CA PRO A 182 -4.00 -14.72 20.24
C PRO A 182 -5.16 -14.04 19.51
N TYR A 183 -5.06 -13.96 18.19
CA TYR A 183 -6.05 -13.34 17.31
C TYR A 183 -6.94 -14.35 16.59
N GLU A 184 -6.61 -15.63 16.71
CA GLU A 184 -7.42 -16.69 16.09
C GLU A 184 -8.86 -16.65 16.60
N ARG A 185 -9.78 -16.62 15.64
CA ARG A 185 -11.21 -16.64 15.95
C ARG A 185 -11.62 -18.08 16.18
N LYS A 186 -11.95 -18.39 17.44
CA LYS A 186 -12.65 -19.65 17.74
C LYS A 186 -14.03 -19.54 17.11
N GLY A 187 -14.28 -20.42 16.13
CA GLY A 187 -15.54 -20.51 15.41
C GLY A 187 -16.75 -20.78 16.30
#